data_5b204a30a40a03cf4079ceec4b6ae5e4
#
_entry.id   5b204a30a40a03cf4079ceec4b6ae5e4
#
_cell.length_a   1.000
_cell.length_b   1.000
_cell.length_c   1.000
_cell.angle_alpha   90.00
_cell.angle_beta   90.00
_cell.angle_gamma   90.00
#
_symmetry.space_group_name_H-M   'P 1'
#
loop_
_entity.id
_entity.type
_entity.pdbx_description
1 polymer ?
#
loop_
_entity_poly.entity_id
_entity_poly.type
_entity_poly.pdbx_seq_one_letter_code
_entity_poly.pdbx_strand_id
1 'polypeptide(L)'
;MNTEDFRQEIVTFFEQIDKYYGSKTEITEGLCTDMETLDANLTTWNLSEFELIRSAYRKNGQKLMMEGSNMYYEISADRIISFQQLGRHKFEFIEQYSFDVFRITKIRFHYKY
;
A
#
# COMPACT_ATOMS: atom_id res chain seq x y z
N MET A 1 -3.04 15.92 10.76
CA MET A 1 -4.08 15.17 10.06
C MET A 1 -4.80 14.24 11.01
N ASN A 2 -6.11 14.17 10.91
CA ASN A 2 -6.93 13.31 11.76
C ASN A 2 -6.89 11.88 11.22
N THR A 3 -6.67 10.89 12.09
CA THR A 3 -6.62 9.48 11.68
C THR A 3 -7.94 9.00 11.09
N GLU A 4 -9.06 9.62 11.43
CA GLU A 4 -10.37 9.26 10.87
C GLU A 4 -10.45 9.56 9.38
N ASP A 5 -9.80 10.63 8.92
CA ASP A 5 -9.78 10.98 7.50
C ASP A 5 -9.03 9.94 6.68
N PHE A 6 -7.93 9.44 7.19
CA PHE A 6 -7.20 8.36 6.56
C PHE A 6 -8.05 7.11 6.44
N ARG A 7 -8.74 6.74 7.51
CA ARG A 7 -9.50 5.50 7.51
C ARG A 7 -10.58 5.51 6.45
N GLN A 8 -11.25 6.64 6.27
CA GLN A 8 -12.27 6.74 5.25
C GLN A 8 -11.66 6.65 3.86
N GLU A 9 -10.54 7.32 3.64
CA GLU A 9 -9.85 7.26 2.36
C GLU A 9 -9.35 5.85 2.04
N ILE A 10 -8.84 5.15 3.05
CA ILE A 10 -8.37 3.77 2.88
C ILE A 10 -9.53 2.85 2.55
N VAL A 11 -10.65 2.97 3.25
CA VAL A 11 -11.83 2.17 2.98
C VAL A 11 -12.33 2.42 1.56
N THR A 12 -12.41 3.69 1.16
CA THR A 12 -12.84 4.06 -0.17
C THR A 12 -11.91 3.48 -1.24
N PHE A 13 -10.60 3.57 -1.03
CA PHE A 13 -9.62 2.98 -1.93
C PHE A 13 -9.89 1.48 -2.08
N PHE A 14 -10.07 0.78 -0.97
CA PHE A 14 -10.21 -0.67 -1.00
C PHE A 14 -11.54 -1.13 -1.54
N GLU A 15 -12.59 -0.32 -1.41
CA GLU A 15 -13.89 -0.61 -2.02
C GLU A 15 -13.84 -0.49 -3.54
N GLN A 16 -12.92 0.31 -4.07
CA GLN A 16 -12.81 0.59 -5.50
C GLN A 16 -11.69 -0.16 -6.19
N ILE A 17 -10.89 -0.91 -5.43
CA ILE A 17 -9.70 -1.58 -5.99
C ILE A 17 -10.07 -2.65 -7.03
N ASP A 18 -11.28 -3.20 -6.96
CA ASP A 18 -11.71 -4.24 -7.89
C ASP A 18 -11.75 -3.77 -9.35
N LYS A 19 -11.82 -2.46 -9.58
CA LYS A 19 -11.74 -1.94 -10.95
C LYS A 19 -10.40 -2.23 -11.62
N TYR A 20 -9.38 -2.55 -10.81
CA TYR A 20 -8.04 -2.85 -11.30
C TYR A 20 -7.78 -4.35 -11.50
N TYR A 21 -8.77 -5.20 -11.22
CA TYR A 21 -8.59 -6.63 -11.44
C TYR A 21 -8.29 -6.89 -12.92
N GLY A 22 -7.27 -7.72 -13.16
CA GLY A 22 -6.78 -7.97 -14.50
C GLY A 22 -5.72 -7.00 -14.97
N SER A 23 -5.42 -5.96 -14.18
CA SER A 23 -4.41 -4.97 -14.55
C SER A 23 -3.05 -5.33 -13.98
N LYS A 24 -2.02 -5.02 -14.74
CA LYS A 24 -0.66 -5.11 -14.25
C LYS A 24 -0.48 -4.13 -13.09
N THR A 25 0.05 -4.60 -12.00
CA THR A 25 0.21 -3.83 -10.78
C THR A 25 1.68 -3.86 -10.36
N GLU A 26 2.23 -2.69 -10.07
CA GLU A 26 3.60 -2.58 -9.56
C GLU A 26 3.55 -2.13 -8.11
N ILE A 27 4.29 -2.84 -7.26
CA ILE A 27 4.46 -2.44 -5.87
C ILE A 27 5.92 -2.17 -5.63
N THR A 28 6.21 -0.98 -5.11
CA THR A 28 7.53 -0.62 -4.62
C THR A 28 7.44 -0.56 -3.11
N GLU A 29 8.14 -1.47 -2.45
CA GLU A 29 8.13 -1.56 -1.00
C GLU A 29 9.45 -1.08 -0.45
N GLY A 30 9.40 -0.16 0.50
CA GLY A 30 10.60 0.34 1.18
C GLY A 30 10.51 0.06 2.67
N LEU A 31 11.56 -0.51 3.23
CA LEU A 31 11.68 -0.69 4.67
C LEU A 31 12.74 0.27 5.17
N CYS A 32 12.36 1.18 6.04
CA CYS A 32 13.27 2.21 6.53
C CYS A 32 13.18 2.39 8.03
N THR A 33 14.27 2.93 8.61
CA THR A 33 14.38 3.13 10.04
C THR A 33 14.39 4.60 10.44
N ASP A 34 14.35 5.51 9.46
CA ASP A 34 14.38 6.94 9.71
C ASP A 34 13.46 7.67 8.73
N MET A 35 12.28 8.04 9.19
CA MET A 35 11.30 8.73 8.36
C MET A 35 11.65 10.20 8.11
N GLU A 36 12.45 10.79 8.98
CA GLU A 36 12.78 12.21 8.83
C GLU A 36 13.64 12.49 7.61
N THR A 37 14.61 11.62 7.37
CA THR A 37 15.51 11.81 6.23
C THR A 37 15.01 11.12 4.97
N LEU A 38 14.28 10.01 5.11
CA LEU A 38 13.84 9.17 3.99
C LEU A 38 14.99 8.94 3.00
N ASP A 39 16.21 8.78 3.55
CA ASP A 39 17.38 8.60 2.73
C ASP A 39 17.31 7.25 2.02
N ALA A 40 17.40 7.28 0.69
CA ALA A 40 17.35 6.06 -0.11
C ALA A 40 18.45 5.09 0.27
N ASN A 41 19.58 5.58 0.78
CA ASN A 41 20.68 4.73 1.22
C ASN A 41 20.40 4.01 2.53
N LEU A 42 19.41 4.49 3.30
CA LEU A 42 19.01 3.87 4.57
C LEU A 42 17.71 3.09 4.43
N THR A 43 17.22 2.95 3.22
CA THR A 43 15.98 2.24 2.92
C THR A 43 16.26 1.04 2.05
N THR A 44 15.69 -0.10 2.42
CA THR A 44 15.80 -1.32 1.61
C THR A 44 14.56 -1.41 0.74
N TRP A 45 14.74 -1.51 -0.57
CA TRP A 45 13.65 -1.48 -1.53
C TRP A 45 13.44 -2.84 -2.18
N ASN A 46 12.18 -3.18 -2.38
CA ASN A 46 11.75 -4.34 -3.16
C ASN A 46 10.74 -3.88 -4.19
N LEU A 47 10.88 -4.39 -5.40
CA LEU A 47 9.92 -4.14 -6.47
C LEU A 47 9.25 -5.44 -6.86
N SER A 48 7.93 -5.39 -7.01
CA SER A 48 7.13 -6.53 -7.43
C SER A 48 6.19 -6.09 -8.54
N GLU A 49 5.94 -6.99 -9.48
CA GLU A 49 5.03 -6.72 -10.58
C GLU A 49 4.18 -7.95 -10.80
N PHE A 50 2.87 -7.76 -10.87
CA PHE A 50 1.94 -8.87 -11.00
C PHE A 50 0.61 -8.38 -11.57
N GLU A 51 -0.18 -9.33 -12.05
CA GLU A 51 -1.56 -9.02 -12.44
C GLU A 51 -2.43 -9.16 -11.19
N LEU A 52 -3.16 -8.12 -10.86
CA LEU A 52 -4.05 -8.15 -9.69
C LEU A 52 -5.26 -9.02 -10.00
N ILE A 53 -5.43 -10.10 -9.25
CA ILE A 53 -6.52 -11.04 -9.46
C ILE A 53 -7.67 -10.77 -8.51
N ARG A 54 -7.36 -10.53 -7.24
CA ARG A 54 -8.37 -10.23 -6.24
C ARG A 54 -7.79 -9.49 -5.05
N SER A 55 -8.68 -8.95 -4.24
CA SER A 55 -8.33 -8.24 -3.03
C SER A 55 -9.37 -8.52 -1.96
N ALA A 56 -9.02 -8.28 -0.71
CA ALA A 56 -9.95 -8.44 0.40
C ALA A 56 -9.53 -7.55 1.56
N TYR A 57 -10.50 -7.12 2.33
CA TYR A 57 -10.24 -6.44 3.59
C TYR A 57 -10.71 -7.36 4.71
N ARG A 58 -9.76 -7.80 5.53
CA ARG A 58 -10.05 -8.67 6.65
C ARG A 58 -10.28 -7.81 7.88
N LYS A 59 -11.53 -7.73 8.34
CA LYS A 59 -11.88 -6.92 9.52
C LYS A 59 -11.17 -7.39 10.76
N ASN A 60 -11.09 -8.69 10.98
CA ASN A 60 -10.32 -9.26 12.08
C ASN A 60 -8.84 -9.16 11.70
N GLY A 61 -8.08 -8.36 12.45
CA GLY A 61 -6.68 -8.12 12.16
C GLY A 61 -6.43 -6.94 11.25
N GLN A 62 -7.48 -6.35 10.68
CA GLN A 62 -7.39 -5.12 9.87
C GLN A 62 -6.31 -5.18 8.79
N LYS A 63 -6.45 -6.18 7.91
CA LYS A 63 -5.49 -6.38 6.82
C LYS A 63 -6.11 -6.07 5.48
N LEU A 64 -5.41 -5.27 4.68
CA LEU A 64 -5.73 -5.04 3.28
C LEU A 64 -4.92 -6.04 2.48
N MET A 65 -5.60 -6.89 1.70
CA MET A 65 -4.97 -8.00 1.01
C MET A 65 -5.10 -7.85 -0.50
N MET A 66 -3.99 -8.06 -1.21
CA MET A 66 -3.96 -8.07 -2.67
C MET A 66 -3.29 -9.35 -3.12
N GLU A 67 -3.84 -9.98 -4.17
CA GLU A 67 -3.33 -11.27 -4.64
C GLU A 67 -3.20 -11.32 -6.14
N GLY A 68 -2.07 -11.82 -6.61
CA GLY A 68 -1.83 -12.20 -7.99
C GLY A 68 -1.62 -13.71 -8.07
N SER A 69 -1.24 -14.24 -9.24
CA SER A 69 -1.12 -15.68 -9.45
C SER A 69 -0.08 -16.34 -8.55
N ASN A 70 1.04 -15.68 -8.30
CA ASN A 70 2.08 -16.20 -7.41
C ASN A 70 2.55 -15.12 -6.44
N MET A 71 1.64 -14.22 -6.08
CA MET A 71 1.98 -13.04 -5.33
C MET A 71 0.88 -12.73 -4.34
N TYR A 72 1.27 -12.40 -3.14
CA TYR A 72 0.36 -12.02 -2.08
C TYR A 72 0.98 -10.84 -1.33
N TYR A 73 0.21 -9.79 -1.12
CA TYR A 73 0.70 -8.60 -0.43
C TYR A 73 -0.32 -8.13 0.58
N GLU A 74 0.12 -7.85 1.79
CA GLU A 74 -0.73 -7.34 2.86
C GLU A 74 -0.24 -6.00 3.37
N ILE A 75 -1.20 -5.14 3.70
CA ILE A 75 -0.95 -3.87 4.38
C ILE A 75 -1.75 -3.90 5.67
N SER A 76 -1.11 -3.62 6.79
CA SER A 76 -1.78 -3.57 8.10
C SER A 76 -2.46 -2.23 8.27
N ALA A 77 -3.78 -2.21 8.15
CA ALA A 77 -4.54 -0.96 8.17
C ALA A 77 -4.40 -0.22 9.51
N ASP A 78 -4.30 -0.95 10.62
CA ASP A 78 -4.15 -0.37 11.95
C ASP A 78 -2.77 0.26 12.17
N ARG A 79 -1.80 -0.02 11.29
CA ARG A 79 -0.45 0.53 11.40
C ARG A 79 -0.20 1.70 10.45
N ILE A 80 -1.16 2.02 9.60
CA ILE A 80 -1.00 3.08 8.63
C ILE A 80 -0.96 4.43 9.32
N ILE A 81 0.12 5.18 9.08
CA ILE A 81 0.28 6.55 9.60
C ILE A 81 0.16 7.60 8.49
N SER A 82 0.18 7.18 7.23
CA SER A 82 0.04 8.09 6.10
C SER A 82 -0.52 7.34 4.91
N PHE A 83 -1.47 7.96 4.23
CA PHE A 83 -2.01 7.48 2.98
C PHE A 83 -2.22 8.67 2.05
N GLN A 84 -1.73 8.56 0.81
CA GLN A 84 -1.98 9.61 -0.17
C GLN A 84 -2.04 9.04 -1.58
N GLN A 85 -2.78 9.71 -2.42
CA GLN A 85 -2.84 9.41 -3.84
C GLN A 85 -1.81 10.28 -4.55
N LEU A 86 -0.81 9.64 -5.17
CA LEU A 86 0.30 10.34 -5.82
C LEU A 86 0.02 10.67 -7.28
N GLY A 87 -1.01 10.06 -7.85
CA GLY A 87 -1.38 10.25 -9.23
C GLY A 87 -2.68 9.53 -9.48
N ARG A 88 -3.13 9.50 -10.74
CA ARG A 88 -4.45 8.96 -11.07
C ARG A 88 -4.62 7.50 -10.62
N HIS A 89 -3.56 6.71 -10.78
CA HIS A 89 -3.59 5.28 -10.43
C HIS A 89 -2.39 4.91 -9.58
N LYS A 90 -1.88 5.88 -8.80
CA LYS A 90 -0.74 5.70 -7.91
C LYS A 90 -1.12 6.05 -6.49
N PHE A 91 -0.74 5.18 -5.55
CA PHE A 91 -1.08 5.35 -4.14
C PHE A 91 0.12 5.05 -3.28
N GLU A 92 0.20 5.70 -2.12
CA GLU A 92 1.28 5.46 -1.17
C GLU A 92 0.71 5.24 0.20
N PHE A 93 1.15 4.16 0.85
CA PHE A 93 0.84 3.86 2.24
C PHE A 93 2.12 3.86 3.04
N ILE A 94 2.09 4.41 4.24
CA ILE A 94 3.20 4.30 5.17
C ILE A 94 2.67 3.67 6.44
N GLU A 95 3.29 2.55 6.84
CA GLU A 95 2.97 1.83 8.06
C GLU A 95 4.10 2.02 9.05
N GLN A 96 3.76 2.09 10.34
CA GLN A 96 4.74 2.13 11.41
C GLN A 96 4.64 0.86 12.25
N TYR A 97 5.72 0.11 12.36
CA TYR A 97 5.77 -1.15 13.09
C TYR A 97 6.39 -1.02 14.47
N SER A 98 7.27 -0.05 14.65
CA SER A 98 7.79 0.35 15.95
C SER A 98 8.23 1.80 15.83
N PHE A 99 8.76 2.38 16.90
CA PHE A 99 9.09 3.80 16.84
C PHE A 99 10.14 4.11 15.74
N ASP A 100 10.93 3.13 15.36
CA ASP A 100 11.98 3.30 14.35
C ASP A 100 11.90 2.32 13.18
N VAL A 101 10.74 1.70 12.94
CA VAL A 101 10.58 0.77 11.81
C VAL A 101 9.34 1.13 11.02
N PHE A 102 9.55 1.49 9.76
CA PHE A 102 8.50 1.94 8.85
C PHE A 102 8.54 1.15 7.55
N ARG A 103 7.37 0.91 6.98
CA ARG A 103 7.27 0.32 5.65
C ARG A 103 6.49 1.27 4.74
N ILE A 104 7.11 1.62 3.61
CA ILE A 104 6.49 2.45 2.58
C ILE A 104 6.03 1.52 1.47
N THR A 105 4.76 1.63 1.07
CA THR A 105 4.21 0.85 -0.03
C THR A 105 3.68 1.81 -1.08
N LYS A 106 4.30 1.82 -2.26
CA LYS A 106 3.82 2.59 -3.40
C LYS A 106 3.22 1.61 -4.40
N ILE A 107 1.99 1.85 -4.80
CA ILE A 107 1.28 0.98 -5.73
C ILE A 107 0.95 1.78 -6.98
N ARG A 108 1.29 1.21 -8.13
CA ARG A 108 0.92 1.77 -9.42
C ARG A 108 0.14 0.73 -10.20
N PHE A 109 -1.09 1.09 -10.56
CA PHE A 109 -1.91 0.23 -11.39
C PHE A 109 -1.81 0.70 -12.84
N HIS A 110 -1.52 -0.24 -13.76
CA HIS A 110 -1.47 0.04 -15.19
C HIS A 110 -2.87 -0.09 -15.77
N TYR A 111 -3.65 0.94 -15.57
CA TYR A 111 -5.05 0.96 -15.99
C TYR A 111 -5.17 1.76 -17.28
N LYS A 112 -6.01 1.28 -18.19
CA LYS A 112 -6.08 1.86 -19.54
C LYS A 112 -6.63 3.28 -19.59
N TYR A 113 -7.37 3.69 -18.59
CA TYR A 113 -8.02 4.99 -18.62
C TYR A 113 -7.62 5.88 -17.46
#